data_79660377c3f4fec7923f3552e543a068
#
_entry.id   79660377c3f4fec7923f3552e543a068
#
_cell.length_a   1.000
_cell.length_b   1.000
_cell.length_c   1.000
_cell.angle_alpha   90.00
_cell.angle_beta   90.00
_cell.angle_gamma   90.00
#
_symmetry.space_group_name_H-M   'P 1'
#
loop_
_entity.id
_entity.type
_entity.pdbx_description
1 polymer ?
#
loop_
_entity_poly.entity_id
_entity_poly.type
_entity_poly.pdbx_seq_one_letter_code
_entity_poly.pdbx_strand_id
1 'polypeptide(L)'
;MIIPEPMHNVQNLIDAHHEKIAELPRPHMGASTLGHPCDRWLWLSFRWAVLPQFPGRVLRLFRRGQMEETTIVRDLRDIGVDIRNTNENQARVTFGAHVSGSIDGVIEGGLPEAPNKRHVAEFKTHSKKSFDDMVKNGVKKSKPMHWVQMQVYMQGTGIDRAFYLAVCKDDDRIYTERVNYEKEAADKAIARGKRLALEERLPPPISTDPSWYECKFCDAYQFCHKQEPTKESNCRTCANVTPLEDSTWRCERHDANEIPLEFQRL
;
A
#
# COMPACT_ATOMS: atom_id res chain seq x y z
N MET A 1 -11.58 46.18 10.16
CA MET A 1 -12.66 45.23 10.40
C MET A 1 -12.23 43.93 9.75
N ILE A 2 -11.92 42.89 10.56
CA ILE A 2 -11.59 41.58 10.03
C ILE A 2 -12.93 40.87 9.81
N ILE A 3 -13.26 40.57 8.56
CA ILE A 3 -14.46 39.80 8.23
C ILE A 3 -14.16 38.36 8.69
N PRO A 4 -14.95 37.77 9.61
CA PRO A 4 -14.76 36.37 10.00
C PRO A 4 -14.85 35.50 8.76
N GLU A 5 -13.88 34.60 8.58
CA GLU A 5 -13.98 33.61 7.52
C GLU A 5 -15.26 32.78 7.74
N PRO A 6 -16.05 32.52 6.68
CA PRO A 6 -17.25 31.72 6.82
C PRO A 6 -16.87 30.32 7.31
N MET A 7 -17.58 29.80 8.32
CA MET A 7 -17.38 28.44 8.86
C MET A 7 -17.49 27.34 7.79
N HIS A 8 -18.17 27.65 6.68
CA HIS A 8 -18.32 26.73 5.53
C HIS A 8 -17.85 27.46 4.26
N ASN A 9 -16.58 27.26 3.92
CA ASN A 9 -16.06 27.63 2.61
C ASN A 9 -16.00 26.42 1.68
N VAL A 10 -15.85 26.66 0.37
CA VAL A 10 -15.81 25.60 -0.66
C VAL A 10 -14.70 24.58 -0.39
N GLN A 11 -13.53 25.01 0.09
CA GLN A 11 -12.42 24.13 0.43
C GLN A 11 -12.83 23.12 1.51
N ASN A 12 -13.41 23.59 2.62
CA ASN A 12 -13.83 22.73 3.73
C ASN A 12 -14.91 21.73 3.29
N LEU A 13 -15.84 22.15 2.44
CA LEU A 13 -16.88 21.28 1.90
C LEU A 13 -16.29 20.18 0.99
N ILE A 14 -15.32 20.53 0.16
CA ILE A 14 -14.61 19.55 -0.68
C ILE A 14 -13.83 18.55 0.20
N ASP A 15 -13.11 19.02 1.21
CA ASP A 15 -12.34 18.16 2.11
C ASP A 15 -13.26 17.23 2.89
N ALA A 16 -14.32 17.74 3.50
CA ALA A 16 -15.32 16.92 4.21
C ALA A 16 -16.01 15.89 3.30
N HIS A 17 -16.29 16.23 2.04
CA HIS A 17 -16.83 15.28 1.07
C HIS A 17 -15.86 14.10 0.87
N HIS A 18 -14.56 14.34 0.66
CA HIS A 18 -13.57 13.28 0.49
C HIS A 18 -13.41 12.42 1.75
N GLU A 19 -13.45 13.00 2.92
CA GLU A 19 -13.40 12.28 4.19
C GLU A 19 -14.62 11.37 4.37
N LYS A 20 -15.80 11.82 3.94
CA LYS A 20 -17.03 11.02 4.00
C LYS A 20 -17.02 9.80 3.07
N ILE A 21 -16.41 9.92 1.88
CA ILE A 21 -16.36 8.85 0.88
C ILE A 21 -15.04 8.05 0.92
N ALA A 22 -14.22 8.23 1.97
CA ALA A 22 -12.98 7.49 2.12
C ALA A 22 -13.22 5.98 2.08
N GLU A 23 -12.33 5.28 1.38
CA GLU A 23 -12.42 3.83 1.26
C GLU A 23 -12.21 3.13 2.61
N LEU A 24 -12.78 1.93 2.72
CA LEU A 24 -12.56 1.05 3.84
C LEU A 24 -11.10 0.58 3.92
N PRO A 25 -10.57 0.31 5.12
CA PRO A 25 -9.24 -0.27 5.25
C PRO A 25 -9.14 -1.58 4.48
N ARG A 26 -7.94 -1.86 3.96
CA ARG A 26 -7.69 -3.09 3.21
C ARG A 26 -7.93 -4.32 4.09
N PRO A 27 -8.65 -5.34 3.58
CA PRO A 27 -8.95 -6.55 4.35
C PRO A 27 -7.79 -7.56 4.39
N HIS A 28 -6.67 -7.27 3.76
CA HIS A 28 -5.52 -8.17 3.61
C HIS A 28 -4.20 -7.46 3.93
N MET A 29 -3.16 -8.24 4.20
CA MET A 29 -1.78 -7.77 4.28
C MET A 29 -1.32 -7.43 2.86
N GLY A 30 -1.32 -6.14 2.52
CA GLY A 30 -1.06 -5.66 1.17
C GLY A 30 0.40 -5.80 0.75
N ALA A 31 0.66 -6.32 -0.45
CA ALA A 31 2.01 -6.40 -1.01
C ALA A 31 2.75 -5.05 -0.97
N SER A 32 2.04 -3.93 -1.18
CA SER A 32 2.58 -2.57 -1.12
C SER A 32 3.08 -2.15 0.27
N THR A 33 2.66 -2.84 1.34
CA THR A 33 3.08 -2.54 2.71
C THR A 33 4.16 -3.48 3.23
N LEU A 34 4.42 -4.63 2.58
CA LEU A 34 5.39 -5.62 3.05
C LEU A 34 6.83 -5.11 3.17
N GLY A 35 7.15 -4.03 2.45
CA GLY A 35 8.44 -3.34 2.59
C GLY A 35 8.53 -2.41 3.81
N HIS A 36 7.46 -2.22 4.59
CA HIS A 36 7.49 -1.37 5.79
C HIS A 36 8.41 -1.98 6.84
N PRO A 37 9.32 -1.19 7.48
CA PRO A 37 10.35 -1.74 8.35
C PRO A 37 9.81 -2.28 9.68
N CYS A 38 8.67 -1.78 10.18
CA CYS A 38 8.12 -2.13 11.49
C CYS A 38 7.10 -3.28 11.42
N ASP A 39 7.42 -4.43 12.04
CA ASP A 39 6.53 -5.59 12.17
C ASP A 39 5.26 -5.26 12.96
N ARG A 40 5.40 -4.49 14.05
CA ARG A 40 4.27 -4.07 14.88
C ARG A 40 3.28 -3.22 14.10
N TRP A 41 3.75 -2.27 13.29
CA TRP A 41 2.87 -1.44 12.46
C TRP A 41 2.11 -2.28 11.44
N LEU A 42 2.77 -3.24 10.76
CA LEU A 42 2.12 -4.16 9.83
C LEU A 42 1.03 -4.98 10.51
N TRP A 43 1.30 -5.50 11.70
CA TRP A 43 0.37 -6.29 12.49
C TRP A 43 -0.85 -5.44 12.92
N LEU A 44 -0.63 -4.25 13.50
CA LEU A 44 -1.69 -3.34 13.95
C LEU A 44 -2.58 -2.89 12.79
N SER A 45 -1.99 -2.55 11.65
CA SER A 45 -2.72 -2.15 10.45
C SER A 45 -3.56 -3.29 9.88
N PHE A 46 -3.02 -4.52 9.82
CA PHE A 46 -3.74 -5.69 9.35
C PHE A 46 -4.91 -6.06 10.28
N ARG A 47 -4.72 -5.92 11.59
CA ARG A 47 -5.76 -6.15 12.62
C ARG A 47 -6.74 -4.98 12.73
N TRP A 48 -6.60 -3.91 11.94
CA TRP A 48 -7.40 -2.69 12.06
C TRP A 48 -7.40 -2.11 13.49
N ALA A 49 -6.33 -2.33 14.22
CA ALA A 49 -6.13 -1.77 15.55
C ALA A 49 -5.62 -0.33 15.49
N VAL A 50 -5.02 0.05 14.38
CA VAL A 50 -4.65 1.42 14.04
C VAL A 50 -5.12 1.70 12.63
N LEU A 51 -6.05 2.65 12.50
CA LEU A 51 -6.59 3.10 11.23
C LEU A 51 -6.14 4.54 10.97
N PRO A 52 -5.29 4.77 9.96
CA PRO A 52 -4.86 6.11 9.62
C PRO A 52 -6.05 6.97 9.18
N GLN A 53 -6.16 8.16 9.78
CA GLN A 53 -7.16 9.15 9.41
C GLN A 53 -6.50 10.17 8.47
N PHE A 54 -6.97 10.22 7.23
CA PHE A 54 -6.41 11.12 6.24
C PHE A 54 -7.31 12.35 6.05
N PRO A 55 -6.76 13.57 6.23
CA PRO A 55 -7.49 14.80 5.87
C PRO A 55 -7.90 14.80 4.38
N GLY A 56 -9.02 15.44 4.05
CA GLY A 56 -9.55 15.48 2.69
C GLY A 56 -8.52 15.92 1.63
N ARG A 57 -7.61 16.84 1.98
CA ARG A 57 -6.48 17.21 1.13
C ARG A 57 -5.58 16.00 0.77
N VAL A 58 -5.31 15.12 1.71
CA VAL A 58 -4.47 13.92 1.47
C VAL A 58 -5.22 12.90 0.62
N LEU A 59 -6.51 12.72 0.87
CA LEU A 59 -7.37 11.84 0.06
C LEU A 59 -7.44 12.32 -1.40
N ARG A 60 -7.46 13.64 -1.65
CA ARG A 60 -7.34 14.18 -3.01
C ARG A 60 -5.98 13.90 -3.66
N LEU A 61 -4.89 13.84 -2.88
CA LEU A 61 -3.59 13.41 -3.41
C LEU A 61 -3.60 11.94 -3.82
N PHE A 62 -4.27 11.08 -3.07
CA PHE A 62 -4.43 9.65 -3.46
C PHE A 62 -5.24 9.53 -4.75
N ARG A 63 -6.39 10.22 -4.84
CA ARG A 63 -7.18 10.28 -6.08
C ARG A 63 -6.34 10.76 -7.28
N ARG A 64 -5.53 11.83 -7.10
CA ARG A 64 -4.63 12.31 -8.16
C ARG A 64 -3.64 11.21 -8.61
N GLY A 65 -3.11 10.42 -7.68
CA GLY A 65 -2.25 9.28 -8.02
C GLY A 65 -2.96 8.22 -8.87
N GLN A 66 -4.21 7.88 -8.52
CA GLN A 66 -5.02 6.93 -9.29
C GLN A 66 -5.35 7.45 -10.71
N MET A 67 -5.66 8.75 -10.83
CA MET A 67 -5.88 9.37 -12.14
C MET A 67 -4.61 9.38 -13.00
N GLU A 68 -3.46 9.62 -12.40
CA GLU A 68 -2.17 9.61 -13.08
C GLU A 68 -1.82 8.23 -13.63
N GLU A 69 -2.12 7.15 -12.90
CA GLU A 69 -1.96 5.78 -13.37
C GLU A 69 -2.71 5.56 -14.69
N THR A 70 -3.96 6.03 -14.77
CA THR A 70 -4.76 5.94 -16.01
C THR A 70 -4.13 6.73 -17.16
N THR A 71 -3.56 7.89 -16.88
CA THR A 71 -2.85 8.72 -17.86
C THR A 71 -1.60 8.01 -18.37
N ILE A 72 -0.78 7.48 -17.48
CA ILE A 72 0.44 6.72 -17.82
C ILE A 72 0.10 5.52 -18.72
N VAL A 73 -0.94 4.76 -18.37
CA VAL A 73 -1.38 3.61 -19.16
C VAL A 73 -1.77 4.03 -20.58
N ARG A 74 -2.49 5.14 -20.74
CA ARG A 74 -2.84 5.68 -22.06
C ARG A 74 -1.59 6.07 -22.85
N ASP A 75 -0.68 6.84 -22.24
CA ASP A 75 0.53 7.31 -22.89
C ASP A 75 1.42 6.15 -23.35
N LEU A 76 1.54 5.09 -22.53
CA LEU A 76 2.26 3.87 -22.91
C LEU A 76 1.62 3.18 -24.12
N ARG A 77 0.29 3.09 -24.17
CA ARG A 77 -0.44 2.50 -25.31
C ARG A 77 -0.29 3.34 -26.58
N ASP A 78 -0.32 4.66 -26.46
CA ASP A 78 -0.20 5.59 -27.57
C ASP A 78 1.19 5.50 -28.26
N ILE A 79 2.23 5.11 -27.52
CA ILE A 79 3.58 4.85 -28.08
C ILE A 79 3.80 3.38 -28.49
N GLY A 80 2.74 2.55 -28.45
CA GLY A 80 2.78 1.16 -28.94
C GLY A 80 3.20 0.10 -27.91
N VAL A 81 3.22 0.42 -26.62
CA VAL A 81 3.46 -0.57 -25.56
C VAL A 81 2.21 -1.43 -25.33
N ASP A 82 2.33 -2.75 -25.45
CA ASP A 82 1.23 -3.69 -25.11
C ASP A 82 1.16 -3.87 -23.59
N ILE A 83 0.33 -3.09 -22.94
CA ILE A 83 0.06 -3.16 -21.50
C ILE A 83 -1.37 -3.62 -21.23
N ARG A 84 -1.53 -4.63 -20.36
CA ARG A 84 -2.78 -5.29 -19.98
C ARG A 84 -2.99 -5.31 -18.48
N ASN A 85 -4.18 -5.76 -18.05
CA ASN A 85 -4.55 -5.89 -16.63
C ASN A 85 -4.39 -4.59 -15.85
N THR A 86 -4.87 -3.49 -16.41
CA THR A 86 -4.72 -2.13 -15.87
C THR A 86 -6.04 -1.58 -15.34
N ASN A 87 -6.00 -0.55 -14.51
CA ASN A 87 -7.17 0.18 -13.99
C ASN A 87 -8.17 -0.76 -13.29
N GLU A 88 -9.42 -0.79 -13.74
CA GLU A 88 -10.49 -1.62 -13.16
C GLU A 88 -10.27 -3.14 -13.35
N ASN A 89 -9.40 -3.53 -14.28
CA ASN A 89 -9.08 -4.93 -14.59
C ASN A 89 -7.73 -5.38 -14.03
N GLN A 90 -7.24 -4.74 -12.98
CA GLN A 90 -5.97 -5.10 -12.35
C GLN A 90 -5.94 -6.57 -11.92
N ALA A 91 -4.91 -7.29 -12.31
CA ALA A 91 -4.71 -8.65 -11.85
C ALA A 91 -4.30 -8.66 -10.37
N ARG A 92 -4.89 -9.59 -9.62
CA ARG A 92 -4.58 -9.81 -8.22
C ARG A 92 -3.67 -11.01 -8.05
N VAL A 93 -2.61 -10.85 -7.25
CA VAL A 93 -1.75 -11.94 -6.80
C VAL A 93 -2.07 -12.27 -5.34
N THR A 94 -2.12 -13.57 -5.01
CA THR A 94 -2.41 -14.06 -3.66
C THR A 94 -1.38 -15.08 -3.26
N PHE A 95 -0.98 -15.05 -1.98
CA PHE A 95 0.04 -15.94 -1.45
C PHE A 95 -0.46 -16.81 -0.30
N GLY A 96 -1.75 -16.72 0.06
CA GLY A 96 -2.33 -17.32 1.26
C GLY A 96 -2.04 -16.52 2.53
N ALA A 97 -2.56 -16.97 3.67
CA ALA A 97 -2.40 -16.33 4.97
C ALA A 97 -2.64 -14.80 4.90
N HIS A 98 -3.71 -14.39 4.22
CA HIS A 98 -4.12 -12.99 4.01
C HIS A 98 -3.14 -12.09 3.24
N VAL A 99 -2.06 -12.63 2.65
CA VAL A 99 -1.09 -11.85 1.87
C VAL A 99 -1.51 -11.78 0.41
N SER A 100 -1.74 -10.57 -0.11
CA SER A 100 -2.14 -10.37 -1.50
C SER A 100 -1.90 -8.93 -1.97
N GLY A 101 -2.08 -8.68 -3.26
CA GLY A 101 -2.02 -7.34 -3.84
C GLY A 101 -2.50 -7.31 -5.27
N SER A 102 -2.85 -6.13 -5.77
CA SER A 102 -3.17 -5.88 -7.17
C SER A 102 -2.00 -5.21 -7.86
N ILE A 103 -1.65 -5.64 -9.06
CA ILE A 103 -0.59 -5.05 -9.88
C ILE A 103 -1.17 -3.92 -10.73
N ASP A 104 -0.38 -2.90 -11.01
CA ASP A 104 -0.83 -1.75 -11.82
C ASP A 104 -0.97 -2.13 -13.30
N GLY A 105 -0.29 -3.20 -13.74
CA GLY A 105 -0.43 -3.76 -15.08
C GLY A 105 0.64 -4.79 -15.40
N VAL A 106 0.47 -5.45 -16.56
CA VAL A 106 1.48 -6.32 -17.17
C VAL A 106 1.80 -5.77 -18.55
N ILE A 107 3.05 -5.41 -18.76
CA ILE A 107 3.58 -5.09 -20.07
C ILE A 107 3.96 -6.40 -20.74
N GLU A 108 3.28 -6.74 -21.82
CA GLU A 108 3.54 -7.94 -22.61
C GLU A 108 4.70 -7.74 -23.59
N GLY A 109 4.93 -6.50 -24.03
CA GLY A 109 6.01 -6.12 -24.92
C GLY A 109 5.95 -4.66 -25.33
N GLY A 110 6.83 -4.27 -26.26
CA GLY A 110 6.84 -2.93 -26.88
C GLY A 110 7.63 -1.86 -26.11
N LEU A 111 8.26 -2.18 -24.96
CA LEU A 111 9.20 -1.24 -24.36
C LEU A 111 10.42 -1.08 -25.26
N PRO A 112 10.84 0.16 -25.62
CA PRO A 112 12.00 0.38 -26.48
C PRO A 112 13.28 -0.32 -25.98
N GLU A 113 13.50 -0.33 -24.65
CA GLU A 113 14.67 -0.93 -24.01
C GLU A 113 14.62 -2.47 -23.92
N ALA A 114 13.43 -3.06 -24.11
CA ALA A 114 13.20 -4.49 -24.02
C ALA A 114 11.93 -4.93 -24.76
N PRO A 115 11.87 -4.84 -26.09
CA PRO A 115 10.63 -4.96 -26.86
C PRO A 115 9.96 -6.33 -26.76
N ASN A 116 10.74 -7.38 -26.45
CA ASN A 116 10.25 -8.76 -26.40
C ASN A 116 10.22 -9.33 -24.96
N LYS A 117 10.26 -8.45 -23.94
CA LYS A 117 10.29 -8.89 -22.53
C LYS A 117 9.03 -8.44 -21.79
N ARG A 118 8.42 -9.38 -21.07
CA ARG A 118 7.31 -9.06 -20.15
C ARG A 118 7.83 -8.36 -18.90
N HIS A 119 7.03 -7.41 -18.40
CA HIS A 119 7.32 -6.72 -17.14
C HIS A 119 6.05 -6.57 -16.31
N VAL A 120 6.18 -6.70 -15.00
CA VAL A 120 5.18 -6.16 -14.05
C VAL A 120 5.32 -4.64 -14.06
N ALA A 121 4.23 -3.92 -14.27
CA ALA A 121 4.21 -2.45 -14.20
C ALA A 121 3.97 -1.98 -12.75
N GLU A 122 4.68 -0.93 -12.35
CA GLU A 122 4.48 -0.23 -11.08
C GLU A 122 4.55 1.28 -11.34
N PHE A 123 3.44 1.99 -11.12
CA PHE A 123 3.31 3.41 -11.41
C PHE A 123 3.22 4.24 -10.13
N LYS A 124 3.94 5.34 -10.06
CA LYS A 124 3.97 6.20 -8.88
C LYS A 124 4.04 7.67 -9.24
N THR A 125 3.57 8.50 -8.31
CA THR A 125 3.76 9.95 -8.36
C THR A 125 4.57 10.42 -7.16
N HIS A 126 5.49 11.36 -7.38
CA HIS A 126 6.35 11.89 -6.34
C HIS A 126 6.35 13.42 -6.30
N SER A 127 6.58 14.00 -5.11
CA SER A 127 7.00 15.40 -5.01
C SER A 127 8.41 15.56 -5.59
N LYS A 128 8.76 16.77 -5.99
CA LYS A 128 10.09 17.08 -6.58
C LYS A 128 11.25 16.55 -5.75
N LYS A 129 11.24 16.79 -4.43
CA LYS A 129 12.31 16.32 -3.53
C LYS A 129 12.44 14.79 -3.56
N SER A 130 11.32 14.09 -3.49
CA SER A 130 11.25 12.62 -3.50
C SER A 130 11.64 12.03 -4.86
N PHE A 131 11.29 12.73 -5.94
CA PHE A 131 11.63 12.38 -7.32
C PHE A 131 13.14 12.56 -7.59
N ASP A 132 13.71 13.71 -7.23
CA ASP A 132 15.13 14.00 -7.42
C ASP A 132 16.04 13.01 -6.64
N ASP A 133 15.62 12.61 -5.41
CA ASP A 133 16.31 11.57 -4.65
C ASP A 133 16.29 10.22 -5.38
N MET A 134 15.14 9.86 -5.96
CA MET A 134 14.99 8.61 -6.72
C MET A 134 15.82 8.62 -8.00
N VAL A 135 15.81 9.71 -8.77
CA VAL A 135 16.68 9.86 -9.97
C VAL A 135 18.15 9.68 -9.62
N LYS A 136 18.58 10.20 -8.46
CA LYS A 136 19.98 10.11 -8.02
C LYS A 136 20.37 8.71 -7.52
N ASN A 137 19.49 8.02 -6.82
CA ASN A 137 19.85 6.83 -6.04
C ASN A 137 19.22 5.53 -6.56
N GLY A 138 18.30 5.60 -7.53
CA GLY A 138 17.51 4.47 -8.02
C GLY A 138 16.39 4.05 -7.05
N VAL A 139 15.47 3.23 -7.55
CA VAL A 139 14.27 2.82 -6.79
C VAL A 139 14.64 1.98 -5.57
N LYS A 140 15.55 1.02 -5.70
CA LYS A 140 15.91 0.10 -4.60
C LYS A 140 16.38 0.85 -3.35
N LYS A 141 17.18 1.90 -3.52
CA LYS A 141 17.75 2.67 -2.41
C LYS A 141 16.82 3.77 -1.93
N SER A 142 16.18 4.49 -2.86
CA SER A 142 15.34 5.64 -2.56
C SER A 142 13.93 5.27 -2.12
N LYS A 143 13.39 4.17 -2.65
CA LYS A 143 12.01 3.69 -2.42
C LYS A 143 12.00 2.18 -2.11
N PRO A 144 12.62 1.74 -1.02
CA PRO A 144 12.75 0.32 -0.70
C PRO A 144 11.40 -0.39 -0.59
N MET A 145 10.34 0.28 -0.14
CA MET A 145 8.99 -0.30 -0.08
C MET A 145 8.44 -0.61 -1.48
N HIS A 146 8.59 0.30 -2.45
CA HIS A 146 8.15 0.05 -3.83
C HIS A 146 8.99 -1.06 -4.48
N TRP A 147 10.28 -1.08 -4.18
CA TRP A 147 11.15 -2.14 -4.67
C TRP A 147 10.72 -3.52 -4.14
N VAL A 148 10.43 -3.64 -2.83
CA VAL A 148 9.89 -4.88 -2.24
C VAL A 148 8.55 -5.25 -2.84
N GLN A 149 7.65 -4.29 -3.05
CA GLN A 149 6.36 -4.51 -3.70
C GLN A 149 6.53 -5.15 -5.08
N MET A 150 7.45 -4.63 -5.90
CA MET A 150 7.74 -5.20 -7.22
C MET A 150 8.32 -6.63 -7.12
N GLN A 151 9.20 -6.92 -6.15
CA GLN A 151 9.72 -8.27 -5.93
C GLN A 151 8.59 -9.27 -5.63
N VAL A 152 7.65 -8.88 -4.75
CA VAL A 152 6.48 -9.69 -4.41
C VAL A 152 5.59 -9.91 -5.64
N TYR A 153 5.35 -8.87 -6.43
CA TYR A 153 4.53 -8.99 -7.63
C TYR A 153 5.19 -9.85 -8.73
N MET A 154 6.50 -9.73 -8.92
CA MET A 154 7.24 -10.58 -9.85
C MET A 154 7.13 -12.06 -9.46
N GLN A 155 7.23 -12.38 -8.18
CA GLN A 155 7.02 -13.76 -7.70
C GLN A 155 5.59 -14.24 -7.95
N GLY A 156 4.59 -13.42 -7.67
CA GLY A 156 3.18 -13.80 -7.82
C GLY A 156 2.75 -13.98 -9.27
N THR A 157 3.39 -13.29 -10.21
CA THR A 157 3.08 -13.36 -11.65
C THR A 157 3.99 -14.31 -12.42
N GLY A 158 5.12 -14.74 -11.84
CA GLY A 158 6.15 -15.49 -12.54
C GLY A 158 6.92 -14.69 -13.60
N ILE A 159 6.81 -13.35 -13.57
CA ILE A 159 7.52 -12.44 -14.47
C ILE A 159 8.80 -11.97 -13.77
N ASP A 160 9.94 -12.11 -14.42
CA ASP A 160 11.26 -11.86 -13.84
C ASP A 160 11.79 -10.42 -13.98
N ARG A 161 10.94 -9.50 -14.42
CA ARG A 161 11.24 -8.07 -14.60
C ARG A 161 10.07 -7.22 -14.15
N ALA A 162 10.37 -6.09 -13.53
CA ALA A 162 9.39 -5.02 -13.33
C ALA A 162 9.82 -3.75 -14.07
N PHE A 163 8.83 -2.98 -14.50
CA PHE A 163 8.99 -1.66 -15.07
C PHE A 163 8.38 -0.64 -14.12
N TYR A 164 9.24 0.14 -13.51
CA TYR A 164 8.85 1.24 -12.64
C TYR A 164 8.79 2.53 -13.46
N LEU A 165 7.65 3.21 -13.41
CA LEU A 165 7.50 4.54 -14.00
C LEU A 165 6.96 5.51 -12.94
N ALA A 166 7.62 6.64 -12.79
CA ALA A 166 7.22 7.66 -11.84
C ALA A 166 7.11 9.03 -12.49
N VAL A 167 6.06 9.78 -12.11
CA VAL A 167 5.83 11.16 -12.52
C VAL A 167 6.09 12.11 -11.36
N CYS A 168 6.85 13.17 -11.62
CA CYS A 168 7.01 14.28 -10.69
C CYS A 168 5.78 15.18 -10.72
N LYS A 169 5.04 15.27 -9.61
CA LYS A 169 3.80 16.07 -9.53
C LYS A 169 4.00 17.57 -9.66
N ASP A 170 5.24 18.03 -9.56
CA ASP A 170 5.56 19.46 -9.49
C ASP A 170 6.05 20.03 -10.83
N ASP A 171 6.53 19.15 -11.74
CA ASP A 171 7.11 19.58 -13.03
C ASP A 171 6.95 18.56 -14.18
N ASP A 172 6.12 17.52 -13.97
CA ASP A 172 5.73 16.47 -14.92
C ASP A 172 6.92 15.67 -15.54
N ARG A 173 8.12 15.74 -14.96
CA ARG A 173 9.23 14.88 -15.37
C ARG A 173 8.89 13.41 -15.13
N ILE A 174 9.31 12.57 -16.07
CA ILE A 174 9.16 11.11 -16.00
C ILE A 174 10.50 10.47 -15.65
N TYR A 175 10.45 9.47 -14.78
CA TYR A 175 11.56 8.57 -14.48
C TYR A 175 11.12 7.14 -14.76
N THR A 176 11.98 6.37 -15.42
CA THR A 176 11.77 4.95 -15.65
C THR A 176 12.95 4.13 -15.16
N GLU A 177 12.66 2.94 -14.58
CA GLU A 177 13.69 1.99 -14.17
C GLU A 177 13.20 0.56 -14.38
N ARG A 178 14.05 -0.30 -14.96
CA ARG A 178 13.77 -1.73 -15.07
C ARG A 178 14.41 -2.46 -13.90
N VAL A 179 13.59 -3.18 -13.12
CA VAL A 179 14.00 -3.86 -11.91
C VAL A 179 14.06 -5.37 -12.15
N ASN A 180 15.16 -5.99 -11.78
CA ASN A 180 15.34 -7.44 -11.85
C ASN A 180 14.70 -8.13 -10.65
N TYR A 181 14.19 -9.34 -10.87
CA TYR A 181 13.68 -10.19 -9.81
C TYR A 181 14.82 -10.73 -8.92
N GLU A 182 14.63 -10.59 -7.62
CA GLU A 182 15.51 -11.15 -6.57
C GLU A 182 14.67 -12.08 -5.69
N LYS A 183 14.73 -13.38 -5.98
CA LYS A 183 13.93 -14.42 -5.32
C LYS A 183 13.97 -14.36 -3.79
N GLU A 184 15.15 -14.22 -3.22
CA GLU A 184 15.34 -14.20 -1.76
C GLU A 184 14.63 -13.02 -1.10
N ALA A 185 14.60 -11.86 -1.76
CA ALA A 185 13.91 -10.67 -1.26
C ALA A 185 12.39 -10.86 -1.28
N ALA A 186 11.86 -11.44 -2.34
CA ALA A 186 10.45 -11.75 -2.46
C ALA A 186 10.01 -12.79 -1.43
N ASP A 187 10.74 -13.91 -1.33
CA ASP A 187 10.48 -14.99 -0.37
C ASP A 187 10.46 -14.46 1.06
N LYS A 188 11.46 -13.66 1.43
CA LYS A 188 11.56 -13.02 2.76
C LYS A 188 10.36 -12.12 3.07
N ALA A 189 9.96 -11.28 2.11
CA ALA A 189 8.84 -10.37 2.29
C ALA A 189 7.52 -11.12 2.44
N ILE A 190 7.27 -12.12 1.59
CA ILE A 190 6.04 -12.93 1.62
C ILE A 190 5.97 -13.76 2.91
N ALA A 191 7.06 -14.46 3.27
CA ALA A 191 7.12 -15.23 4.50
C ALA A 191 6.91 -14.37 5.75
N ARG A 192 7.49 -13.15 5.78
CA ARG A 192 7.27 -12.17 6.84
C ARG A 192 5.80 -11.75 6.92
N GLY A 193 5.18 -11.44 5.78
CA GLY A 193 3.77 -11.04 5.73
C GLY A 193 2.84 -12.14 6.24
N LYS A 194 3.04 -13.39 5.81
CA LYS A 194 2.26 -14.56 6.26
C LYS A 194 2.42 -14.78 7.77
N ARG A 195 3.65 -14.75 8.27
CA ARG A 195 3.92 -14.88 9.69
C ARG A 195 3.17 -13.81 10.50
N LEU A 196 3.29 -12.54 10.09
CA LEU A 196 2.65 -11.43 10.80
C LEU A 196 1.13 -11.47 10.73
N ALA A 197 0.55 -11.93 9.62
CA ALA A 197 -0.89 -12.06 9.51
C ALA A 197 -1.45 -13.11 10.48
N LEU A 198 -0.72 -14.22 10.67
CA LEU A 198 -1.12 -15.31 11.56
C LEU A 198 -0.63 -15.15 13.00
N GLU A 199 0.24 -14.17 13.27
CA GLU A 199 0.81 -13.94 14.60
C GLU A 199 -0.27 -13.50 15.59
N GLU A 200 -0.39 -14.24 16.70
CA GLU A 200 -1.37 -13.93 17.76
C GLU A 200 -0.86 -12.85 18.72
N ARG A 201 0.45 -12.76 18.88
CA ARG A 201 1.08 -11.84 19.82
C ARG A 201 1.53 -10.57 19.12
N LEU A 202 1.35 -9.44 19.79
CA LEU A 202 1.82 -8.15 19.32
C LEU A 202 3.34 -8.18 19.11
N PRO A 203 3.85 -7.99 17.89
CA PRO A 203 5.28 -7.94 17.62
C PRO A 203 5.99 -6.81 18.38
N PRO A 204 7.31 -6.91 18.64
CA PRO A 204 8.07 -5.82 19.23
C PRO A 204 8.05 -4.58 18.33
N PRO A 205 8.17 -3.35 18.92
CA PRO A 205 8.30 -2.14 18.13
C PRO A 205 9.65 -2.10 17.43
N ILE A 206 9.74 -1.37 16.32
CA ILE A 206 11.01 -1.14 15.64
C ILE A 206 12.01 -0.35 16.50
N SER A 207 11.51 0.52 17.36
CA SER A 207 12.29 1.29 18.35
C SER A 207 11.47 1.56 19.58
N THR A 208 12.13 1.62 20.74
CA THR A 208 11.57 2.11 22.01
C THR A 208 11.75 3.61 22.18
N ASP A 209 12.58 4.25 21.36
CA ASP A 209 12.79 5.69 21.36
C ASP A 209 11.66 6.41 20.62
N PRO A 210 10.83 7.23 21.31
CA PRO A 210 9.74 7.97 20.69
C PRO A 210 10.21 9.05 19.70
N SER A 211 11.47 9.46 19.76
CA SER A 211 12.06 10.45 18.84
C SER A 211 12.56 9.82 17.53
N TRP A 212 12.63 8.48 17.45
CA TRP A 212 13.02 7.78 16.23
C TRP A 212 12.13 8.22 15.06
N TYR A 213 12.75 8.60 13.94
CA TYR A 213 12.02 9.31 12.88
C TYR A 213 10.83 8.54 12.31
N GLU A 214 10.93 7.21 12.18
CA GLU A 214 9.84 6.37 11.68
C GLU A 214 8.71 6.21 12.71
N CYS A 215 9.03 6.27 14.01
CA CYS A 215 8.03 6.24 15.08
C CYS A 215 7.33 7.60 15.23
N LYS A 216 8.07 8.70 15.16
CA LYS A 216 7.55 10.06 15.38
C LYS A 216 6.36 10.43 14.47
N PHE A 217 6.35 9.92 13.23
CA PHE A 217 5.30 10.19 12.24
C PHE A 217 4.42 8.97 11.97
N CYS A 218 4.50 7.95 12.81
CA CYS A 218 3.75 6.71 12.66
C CYS A 218 2.33 6.84 13.23
N ASP A 219 1.34 6.34 12.51
CA ASP A 219 -0.06 6.30 12.97
C ASP A 219 -0.22 5.52 14.29
N ALA A 220 0.67 4.56 14.56
CA ALA A 220 0.69 3.78 15.79
C ALA A 220 1.45 4.47 16.96
N TYR A 221 1.88 5.73 16.81
CA TYR A 221 2.68 6.43 17.83
C TYR A 221 2.02 6.46 19.20
N GLN A 222 0.74 6.82 19.25
CA GLN A 222 0.00 6.91 20.52
C GLN A 222 -0.08 5.55 21.21
N PHE A 223 -0.35 4.50 20.44
CA PHE A 223 -0.38 3.14 20.93
C PHE A 223 1.00 2.69 21.45
N CYS A 224 2.07 2.90 20.67
CA CYS A 224 3.40 2.37 20.99
C CYS A 224 4.15 3.16 22.09
N HIS A 225 4.06 4.48 22.08
CA HIS A 225 4.90 5.36 22.90
C HIS A 225 4.13 6.13 23.99
N LYS A 226 2.79 6.19 23.88
CA LYS A 226 1.93 6.80 24.91
C LYS A 226 1.10 5.77 25.67
N GLN A 227 1.21 4.48 25.27
CA GLN A 227 0.47 3.37 25.86
C GLN A 227 -1.06 3.59 25.83
N GLU A 228 -1.54 4.36 24.86
CA GLU A 228 -2.97 4.53 24.65
C GLU A 228 -3.52 3.25 23.99
N PRO A 229 -4.60 2.66 24.52
CA PRO A 229 -5.22 1.50 23.88
C PRO A 229 -5.77 1.87 22.51
N THR A 230 -5.96 0.88 21.66
CA THR A 230 -6.69 1.10 20.40
C THR A 230 -8.09 1.62 20.69
N LYS A 231 -8.54 2.57 19.87
CA LYS A 231 -9.93 3.09 19.89
C LYS A 231 -10.84 2.29 18.96
N GLU A 232 -10.24 1.40 18.17
CA GLU A 232 -10.96 0.61 17.17
C GLU A 232 -11.60 -0.62 17.82
N SER A 233 -12.92 -0.74 17.66
CA SER A 233 -13.68 -1.90 18.11
C SER A 233 -14.23 -2.62 16.87
N ASN A 234 -13.66 -3.79 16.58
CA ASN A 234 -14.03 -4.61 15.43
C ASN A 234 -13.65 -6.07 15.66
N CYS A 235 -14.12 -6.99 14.80
CA CYS A 235 -13.80 -8.40 14.95
C CYS A 235 -12.29 -8.70 14.92
N ARG A 236 -11.50 -7.93 14.18
CA ARG A 236 -10.05 -8.16 14.04
C ARG A 236 -9.26 -7.78 15.28
N THR A 237 -9.81 -6.88 16.12
CA THR A 237 -9.25 -6.53 17.44
C THR A 237 -9.83 -7.40 18.56
N CYS A 238 -10.79 -8.28 18.27
CA CYS A 238 -11.40 -9.17 19.23
C CYS A 238 -10.46 -10.34 19.59
N ALA A 239 -10.33 -10.64 20.89
CA ALA A 239 -9.48 -11.73 21.38
C ALA A 239 -9.98 -13.14 20.99
N ASN A 240 -11.26 -13.27 20.57
CA ASN A 240 -11.85 -14.54 20.16
C ASN A 240 -11.82 -14.75 18.63
N VAL A 241 -11.08 -13.94 17.90
CA VAL A 241 -11.02 -14.00 16.43
C VAL A 241 -9.61 -14.27 15.96
N THR A 242 -9.44 -15.36 15.20
CA THR A 242 -8.16 -15.84 14.72
C THR A 242 -8.12 -15.81 13.18
N PRO A 243 -7.09 -15.22 12.55
CA PRO A 243 -6.87 -15.35 11.12
C PRO A 243 -6.35 -16.74 10.78
N LEU A 244 -6.78 -17.29 9.64
CA LEU A 244 -6.40 -18.63 9.17
C LEU A 244 -5.51 -18.57 7.93
N GLU A 245 -4.81 -19.68 7.64
CA GLU A 245 -3.89 -19.79 6.49
C GLU A 245 -4.61 -19.70 5.13
N ASP A 246 -5.87 -20.07 5.08
CA ASP A 246 -6.72 -19.96 3.88
C ASP A 246 -7.23 -18.53 3.62
N SER A 247 -6.78 -17.58 4.45
CA SER A 247 -7.20 -16.17 4.41
C SER A 247 -8.64 -15.90 4.88
N THR A 248 -9.22 -16.82 5.62
CA THR A 248 -10.48 -16.62 6.35
C THR A 248 -10.22 -16.23 7.81
N TRP A 249 -11.29 -15.89 8.54
CA TRP A 249 -11.26 -15.55 9.95
C TRP A 249 -12.20 -16.46 10.71
N ARG A 250 -11.74 -17.07 11.79
CA ARG A 250 -12.56 -17.89 12.69
C ARG A 250 -12.93 -17.09 13.94
N CYS A 251 -14.20 -17.13 14.33
CA CYS A 251 -14.70 -16.59 15.60
C CYS A 251 -15.07 -17.73 16.55
N GLU A 252 -14.38 -17.83 17.66
CA GLU A 252 -14.66 -18.88 18.66
C GLU A 252 -15.91 -18.58 19.49
N ARG A 253 -16.26 -17.29 19.66
CA ARG A 253 -17.41 -16.87 20.47
C ARG A 253 -18.76 -17.15 19.79
N HIS A 254 -18.78 -17.10 18.47
CA HIS A 254 -20.01 -17.28 17.68
C HIS A 254 -20.02 -18.59 16.90
N ASP A 255 -19.06 -19.47 17.15
CA ASP A 255 -18.87 -20.74 16.40
C ASP A 255 -18.94 -20.54 14.87
N ALA A 256 -18.38 -19.44 14.41
CA ALA A 256 -18.35 -19.06 13.00
C ALA A 256 -16.98 -19.34 12.41
N ASN A 257 -16.94 -20.19 11.39
CA ASN A 257 -15.69 -20.51 10.67
C ASN A 257 -15.33 -19.45 9.64
N GLU A 258 -16.26 -18.54 9.32
CA GLU A 258 -16.03 -17.43 8.42
C GLU A 258 -16.76 -16.20 8.93
N ILE A 259 -16.04 -15.09 9.04
CA ILE A 259 -16.62 -13.81 9.40
C ILE A 259 -16.65 -12.95 8.13
N PRO A 260 -17.83 -12.64 7.59
CA PRO A 260 -17.96 -11.75 6.44
C PRO A 260 -17.30 -10.41 6.69
N LEU A 261 -16.78 -9.79 5.64
CA LEU A 261 -16.02 -8.53 5.73
C LEU A 261 -16.85 -7.40 6.37
N GLU A 262 -18.14 -7.34 6.05
CA GLU A 262 -19.08 -6.35 6.61
C GLU A 262 -19.26 -6.49 8.12
N PHE A 263 -19.13 -7.70 8.68
CA PHE A 263 -19.22 -7.95 10.12
C PHE A 263 -17.90 -7.81 10.87
N GLN A 264 -16.78 -7.65 10.14
CA GLN A 264 -15.49 -7.37 10.77
C GLN A 264 -15.39 -5.93 11.29
N ARG A 265 -16.33 -5.08 10.92
CA ARG A 265 -16.53 -3.73 11.47
C ARG A 265 -17.75 -3.75 12.39
N LEU A 266 -17.54 -3.40 13.65
CA LEU A 266 -18.59 -3.16 14.63
C LEU A 266 -18.88 -1.67 14.74
#